data_a8160116f83ea4322917b1d9232e7db8
#
_entry.id   a8160116f83ea4322917b1d9232e7db8
#
_cell.length_a   1.000
_cell.length_b   1.000
_cell.length_c   1.000
_cell.angle_alpha   90.00
_cell.angle_beta   90.00
_cell.angle_gamma   90.00
#
_symmetry.space_group_name_H-M   'P 1'
#
loop_
_entity.id
_entity.type
_entity.pdbx_description
1 polymer ?
#
loop_
_entity_poly.entity_id
_entity_poly.type
_entity_poly.pdbx_seq_one_letter_code
_entity_poly.pdbx_strand_id
1 'polypeptide(L)'
;MKAAVWYGQKDVRVEDRDPKVLKDDEVQVKVSWTGICGTDLHEYLEGPIFISTDKPDPLLGQKAPVTLGHEFSGVVENVGKDVTRFKKGDRVVVN
;
A
#
# COMPACT_ATOMS: atom_id res chain seq x y z
N MET A 1 6.78 -9.08 -6.18
CA MET A 1 6.78 -7.69 -6.66
C MET A 1 7.70 -6.84 -5.82
N LYS A 2 8.28 -5.83 -6.40
CA LYS A 2 9.13 -4.88 -5.67
C LYS A 2 8.28 -3.93 -4.83
N ALA A 3 8.68 -3.70 -3.60
CA ALA A 3 7.98 -2.80 -2.68
C ALA A 3 8.99 -1.94 -1.91
N ALA A 4 8.62 -0.69 -1.68
CA ALA A 4 9.38 0.21 -0.81
C ALA A 4 8.81 0.05 0.61
N VAL A 5 9.59 -0.51 1.50
CA VAL A 5 9.15 -0.88 2.85
C VAL A 5 9.81 -0.01 3.89
N TRP A 6 8.98 0.66 4.69
CA TRP A 6 9.44 1.52 5.79
C TRP A 6 9.66 0.70 7.05
N TYR A 7 10.87 0.75 7.58
CA TYR A 7 11.27 0.06 8.81
C TYR A 7 11.45 1.01 9.99
N GLY A 8 11.66 2.26 9.72
CA GLY A 8 11.90 3.27 10.74
C GLY A 8 12.33 4.58 10.12
N GLN A 9 12.68 5.55 10.94
CA GLN A 9 13.15 6.85 10.49
C GLN A 9 14.36 6.69 9.57
N LYS A 10 14.28 7.29 8.37
CA LYS A 10 15.32 7.23 7.33
C LYS A 10 15.71 5.81 6.90
N ASP A 11 14.81 4.87 7.08
CA ASP A 11 15.07 3.46 6.77
C ASP A 11 13.94 2.89 5.91
N VAL A 12 14.05 3.11 4.60
CA VAL A 12 13.17 2.53 3.59
C VAL A 12 13.99 1.60 2.72
N ARG A 13 13.51 0.37 2.59
CA ARG A 13 14.20 -0.70 1.84
C ARG A 13 13.36 -1.18 0.70
N VAL A 14 14.00 -1.45 -0.44
CA VAL A 14 13.32 -2.09 -1.59
C VAL A 14 13.43 -3.59 -1.41
N GLU A 15 12.29 -4.25 -1.31
CA GLU A 15 12.20 -5.69 -1.09
C GLU A 15 11.21 -6.34 -2.03
N ASP A 16 11.38 -7.64 -2.25
CA ASP A 16 10.35 -8.45 -2.90
C ASP A 16 9.29 -8.82 -1.86
N ARG A 17 8.04 -8.54 -2.19
CA ARG A 17 6.90 -8.85 -1.35
C ARG A 17 5.81 -9.51 -2.17
N ASP A 18 5.20 -10.53 -1.60
CA ASP A 18 4.03 -11.15 -2.20
C ASP A 18 2.77 -10.37 -1.86
N PRO A 19 1.81 -10.28 -2.79
CA PRO A 19 0.53 -9.67 -2.50
C PRO A 19 -0.18 -10.42 -1.37
N LYS A 20 -0.94 -9.69 -0.56
CA LYS A 20 -1.79 -10.31 0.45
C LYS A 20 -2.89 -11.14 -0.22
N VAL A 21 -3.42 -12.10 0.51
CA VAL A 21 -4.62 -12.82 0.07
C VAL A 21 -5.77 -11.83 -0.08
N LEU A 22 -6.42 -11.86 -1.23
CA LEU A 22 -7.52 -10.95 -1.56
C LEU A 22 -8.76 -11.29 -0.74
N LYS A 23 -9.27 -10.32 0.00
CA LYS A 23 -10.53 -10.45 0.72
C LYS A 23 -11.71 -10.21 -0.23
N ASP A 24 -12.90 -10.61 0.22
CA ASP A 24 -14.12 -10.58 -0.61
C ASP A 24 -14.52 -9.18 -1.08
N ASP A 25 -14.17 -8.15 -0.32
CA ASP A 25 -14.49 -6.75 -0.61
C ASP A 25 -13.30 -5.95 -1.17
N GLU A 26 -12.23 -6.62 -1.52
CA GLU A 26 -10.99 -5.99 -1.97
C GLU A 26 -10.77 -6.14 -3.47
N VAL A 27 -9.97 -5.21 -4.00
CA VAL A 27 -9.52 -5.21 -5.39
C VAL A 27 -8.01 -5.27 -5.40
N GLN A 28 -7.45 -6.13 -6.22
CA GLN A 28 -6.01 -6.20 -6.45
C GLN A 28 -5.66 -5.44 -7.72
N VAL A 29 -4.76 -4.47 -7.60
CA VAL A 29 -4.35 -3.62 -8.70
C VAL A 29 -2.91 -3.95 -9.09
N LYS A 30 -2.69 -4.18 -10.37
CA LYS A 30 -1.33 -4.23 -10.93
C LYS A 30 -0.89 -2.79 -11.16
N VAL A 31 0.01 -2.30 -10.32
CA VAL A 31 0.45 -0.90 -10.35
C VAL A 31 1.27 -0.62 -11.59
N SER A 32 0.89 0.43 -12.31
CA SER A 32 1.64 0.93 -13.48
C SER A 32 2.53 2.10 -13.09
N TRP A 33 2.00 3.03 -12.30
CA TRP A 33 2.70 4.23 -11.87
C TRP A 33 2.37 4.54 -10.42
N THR A 34 3.36 4.97 -9.66
CA THR A 34 3.17 5.43 -8.30
C THR A 34 3.85 6.78 -8.10
N GLY A 35 3.22 7.64 -7.30
CA GLY A 35 3.77 8.92 -6.90
C GLY A 35 4.26 8.89 -5.46
N ILE A 36 5.13 9.83 -5.13
CA ILE A 36 5.60 10.05 -3.77
C ILE A 36 4.83 11.25 -3.20
N CYS A 37 4.09 11.03 -2.13
CA CYS A 37 3.40 12.11 -1.43
C CYS A 37 4.32 12.76 -0.40
N GLY A 38 4.04 14.02 -0.06
CA GLY A 38 4.77 14.71 1.01
C GLY A 38 4.70 13.98 2.34
N THR A 39 3.62 13.24 2.61
CA THR A 39 3.48 12.43 3.83
C THR A 39 4.47 11.27 3.85
N ASP A 40 4.78 10.67 2.71
CA ASP A 40 5.80 9.62 2.60
C ASP A 40 7.18 10.17 2.95
N LEU A 41 7.51 11.34 2.42
CA LEU A 41 8.78 12.00 2.70
C LEU A 41 8.89 12.37 4.18
N HIS A 42 7.81 12.89 4.75
CA HIS A 42 7.77 13.29 6.14
C HIS A 42 7.98 12.10 7.09
N GLU A 43 7.31 10.98 6.77
CA GLU A 43 7.48 9.74 7.53
C GLU A 43 8.91 9.23 7.44
N TYR A 44 9.53 9.36 6.27
CA TYR A 44 10.93 8.96 6.07
C TYR A 44 11.87 9.80 6.92
N LEU A 45 11.71 11.12 6.88
CA LEU A 45 12.65 12.04 7.54
C LEU A 45 12.45 12.11 9.05
N GLU A 46 11.22 12.06 9.53
CA GLU A 46 10.85 12.35 10.91
C GLU A 46 9.99 11.28 11.58
N GLY A 47 9.64 10.22 10.87
CA GLY A 47 8.78 9.17 11.41
C GLY A 47 9.36 8.44 12.61
N PRO A 48 8.49 7.73 13.37
CA PRO A 48 7.11 7.42 13.01
C PRO A 48 6.15 8.58 13.30
N ILE A 49 5.30 8.88 12.33
CA ILE A 49 4.24 9.89 12.47
C ILE A 49 2.87 9.22 12.37
N PHE A 50 2.59 8.59 11.22
CA PHE A 50 1.34 7.89 10.95
C PHE A 50 1.48 6.38 11.09
N ILE A 51 2.68 5.84 10.92
CA ILE A 51 2.93 4.41 10.97
C ILE A 51 3.09 3.97 12.42
N SER A 52 2.29 2.98 12.81
CA SER A 52 2.39 2.38 14.14
C SER A 52 3.60 1.46 14.23
N THR A 53 4.40 1.59 15.28
CA THR A 53 5.62 0.79 15.49
C THR A 53 5.48 -0.27 16.57
N ASP A 54 4.83 0.08 17.68
CA ASP A 54 4.74 -0.81 18.85
C ASP A 54 3.46 -1.63 18.86
N LYS A 55 2.34 -1.03 18.46
CA LYS A 55 1.03 -1.66 18.46
C LYS A 55 0.41 -1.55 17.08
N PRO A 56 -0.41 -2.52 16.67
CA PRO A 56 -1.16 -2.39 15.41
C PRO A 56 -2.03 -1.14 15.43
N ASP A 57 -2.15 -0.50 14.26
CA ASP A 57 -3.04 0.65 14.08
C ASP A 57 -4.48 0.23 14.44
N PRO A 58 -5.21 1.00 15.27
CA PRO A 58 -6.56 0.62 15.69
C PRO A 58 -7.56 0.48 14.54
N LEU A 59 -7.35 1.22 13.45
CA LEU A 59 -8.26 1.19 12.30
C LEU A 59 -7.83 0.18 11.24
N LEU A 60 -6.54 0.09 10.95
CA LEU A 60 -6.01 -0.71 9.85
C LEU A 60 -5.38 -2.02 10.29
N GLY A 61 -5.06 -2.16 11.56
CA GLY A 61 -4.39 -3.34 12.09
C GLY A 61 -2.93 -3.47 11.64
N GLN A 62 -2.34 -2.43 11.10
CA GLN A 62 -0.97 -2.43 10.60
C GLN A 62 0.01 -1.85 11.59
N LYS A 63 1.22 -2.37 11.56
CA LYS A 63 2.38 -1.78 12.24
C LYS A 63 3.63 -2.01 11.39
N ALA A 64 4.69 -1.28 11.68
CA ALA A 64 5.95 -1.44 10.95
C ALA A 64 6.47 -2.88 11.00
N PRO A 65 7.11 -3.37 9.94
CA PRO A 65 7.40 -2.66 8.69
C PRO A 65 6.18 -2.57 7.76
N VAL A 66 6.04 -1.45 7.05
CA VAL A 66 4.88 -1.16 6.21
C VAL A 66 5.34 -0.79 4.80
N THR A 67 4.68 -1.37 3.80
CA THR A 67 4.88 -0.98 2.41
C THR A 67 4.28 0.40 2.18
N LEU A 68 5.09 1.32 1.68
CA LEU A 68 4.67 2.68 1.36
C LEU A 68 3.97 2.74 0.01
N GLY A 69 3.22 3.82 -0.19
CA GLY A 69 2.55 4.14 -1.43
C GLY A 69 1.04 4.21 -1.25
N HIS A 70 0.46 5.38 -1.56
CA HIS A 70 -0.99 5.61 -1.47
C HIS A 70 -1.49 6.50 -2.60
N GLU A 71 -0.64 6.79 -3.58
CA GLU A 71 -1.00 7.53 -4.79
C GLU A 71 -0.47 6.76 -5.99
N PHE A 72 -1.32 5.99 -6.65
CA PHE A 72 -0.89 5.18 -7.78
C PHE A 72 -2.01 4.94 -8.77
N SER A 73 -1.63 4.52 -9.96
CA SER A 73 -2.55 4.09 -11.00
C SER A 73 -2.15 2.71 -11.48
N GLY A 74 -3.12 2.01 -12.03
CA GLY A 74 -2.87 0.67 -12.54
C GLY A 74 -4.11 0.04 -13.14
N VAL A 75 -4.02 -1.26 -13.31
CA VAL A 75 -5.08 -2.07 -13.91
C VAL A 75 -5.56 -3.09 -12.88
N VAL A 76 -6.86 -3.22 -12.75
CA VAL A 76 -7.46 -4.22 -11.87
C VAL A 76 -7.08 -5.61 -12.35
N GLU A 77 -6.41 -6.38 -11.50
CA GLU A 77 -5.94 -7.74 -11.80
C GLU A 77 -6.89 -8.80 -11.26
N ASN A 78 -7.38 -8.61 -10.06
CA ASN A 78 -8.35 -9.50 -9.42
C ASN A 78 -9.32 -8.70 -8.56
N VAL A 79 -10.54 -9.21 -8.41
CA VAL A 79 -11.56 -8.62 -7.55
C VAL A 79 -12.10 -9.67 -6.57
N GLY A 80 -12.43 -9.24 -5.38
CA GLY A 80 -13.10 -10.09 -4.40
C GLY A 80 -14.53 -10.40 -4.84
N LYS A 81 -15.10 -11.47 -4.33
CA LYS A 81 -16.43 -11.96 -4.78
C LYS A 81 -17.58 -10.97 -4.55
N ASP A 82 -17.42 -10.06 -3.58
CA ASP A 82 -18.45 -9.07 -3.24
C ASP A 82 -18.27 -7.74 -3.97
N VAL A 83 -17.23 -7.61 -4.78
CA VAL A 83 -16.93 -6.40 -5.53
C VAL A 83 -17.79 -6.35 -6.78
N THR A 84 -18.60 -5.29 -6.93
CA THR A 84 -19.52 -5.12 -8.06
C THR A 84 -19.18 -3.91 -8.92
N ARG A 85 -18.41 -2.94 -8.39
CA ARG A 85 -18.13 -1.66 -9.08
C ARG A 85 -16.95 -1.73 -10.03
N PHE A 86 -16.09 -2.72 -9.88
CA PHE A 86 -14.87 -2.88 -10.66
C PHE A 86 -14.78 -4.30 -11.21
N LYS A 87 -14.08 -4.44 -12.32
CA LYS A 87 -13.83 -5.73 -12.94
C LYS A 87 -12.39 -5.81 -13.43
N LYS A 88 -11.89 -7.01 -13.62
CA LYS A 88 -10.56 -7.27 -14.18
C LYS A 88 -10.39 -6.52 -15.50
N GLY A 89 -9.28 -5.81 -15.64
CA GLY A 89 -8.96 -5.02 -16.81
C GLY A 89 -9.31 -3.55 -16.69
N ASP A 90 -10.06 -3.13 -15.68
CA ASP A 90 -10.38 -1.72 -15.46
C ASP A 90 -9.12 -0.94 -15.10
N ARG A 91 -8.99 0.24 -15.68
CA ARG A 91 -7.95 1.19 -15.32
C ARG A 91 -8.42 2.04 -14.15
N VAL A 92 -7.60 2.13 -13.12
CA VAL A 92 -7.97 2.80 -11.86
C VAL A 92 -6.88 3.71 -11.36
N VAL A 93 -7.29 4.66 -10.56
CA VAL A 93 -6.41 5.56 -9.81
C VAL A 93 -6.77 5.39 -8.33
N VAL A 94 -5.75 5.28 -7.50
CA VAL A 94 -5.90 5.20 -6.04
C VAL A 94 -5.29 6.43 -5.41
N ASN A 95 -6.01 7.01 -4.51
CA ASN A 95 -5.65 8.29 -3.92
C ASN A 95 -5.92 8.26 -2.42
#